data_490e508682e8164ffd8f0a3a8ca8fc87
#
_entry.id   490e508682e8164ffd8f0a3a8ca8fc87
#
_cell.length_a   1.000
_cell.length_b   1.000
_cell.length_c   1.000
_cell.angle_alpha   90.00
_cell.angle_beta   90.00
_cell.angle_gamma   90.00
#
_symmetry.space_group_name_H-M   'P 1'
#
loop_
_entity.id
_entity.type
_entity.pdbx_description
1 polymer ?
#
loop_
_entity_poly.entity_id
_entity_poly.type
_entity_poly.pdbx_seq_one_letter_code
_entity_poly.pdbx_strand_id
1 'polypeptide(L)'
;TEARGMPAKESVVRRLNFCQWVESSAPWIGQRAWMDATGVVPPELLVGRRCWAGLDLSSTTDLTALVLVSDDGDVMPTFWLPEEGLSEKSRADRVPYDWWQKQGFLQTTPGRAIEYDYIAAYLRDLFDRCDVRAIAFDRYNMKFLRPCLERAGFDETELERFVEFGQGFVSMSPALRELETRLLRSSLKHGNHPVLEMCAKNATV
;
A
#
# COMPACT_ATOMS: atom_id res chain seq x y z
N THR A 1 2.20 19.98 -23.57
CA THR A 1 2.74 20.72 -22.41
C THR A 1 1.87 20.62 -21.16
N GLU A 2 0.53 20.58 -21.30
CA GLU A 2 -0.39 20.39 -20.14
C GLU A 2 -0.30 18.99 -19.53
N ALA A 3 -0.04 17.94 -20.32
CA ALA A 3 0.05 16.57 -19.83
C ALA A 3 1.29 16.31 -18.93
N ARG A 4 2.34 17.13 -19.02
CA ARG A 4 3.55 16.95 -18.18
C ARG A 4 3.34 17.32 -16.72
N GLY A 5 2.31 18.11 -16.40
CA GLY A 5 1.99 18.54 -15.04
C GLY A 5 0.71 17.91 -14.45
N MET A 6 0.01 17.06 -15.22
CA MET A 6 -1.27 16.45 -14.81
C MET A 6 -1.33 15.00 -15.26
N PRO A 7 -0.86 14.04 -14.43
CA PRO A 7 -0.84 12.61 -14.77
C PRO A 7 -2.20 12.06 -15.20
N ALA A 8 -3.29 12.51 -14.59
CA ALA A 8 -4.65 12.11 -14.95
C ALA A 8 -5.07 12.50 -16.39
N LYS A 9 -4.43 13.49 -17.00
CA LYS A 9 -4.70 13.90 -18.39
C LYS A 9 -3.82 13.20 -19.42
N GLU A 10 -2.81 12.46 -19.02
CA GLU A 10 -1.87 11.81 -19.94
C GLU A 10 -2.56 10.82 -20.87
N SER A 11 -3.46 9.98 -20.37
CA SER A 11 -4.21 9.00 -21.17
C SER A 11 -5.14 9.67 -22.17
N VAL A 12 -5.80 10.77 -21.78
CA VAL A 12 -6.67 11.55 -22.67
C VAL A 12 -5.86 12.19 -23.78
N VAL A 13 -4.71 12.79 -23.48
CA VAL A 13 -3.82 13.42 -24.47
C VAL A 13 -3.23 12.37 -25.42
N ARG A 14 -2.79 11.21 -24.90
CA ARG A 14 -2.29 10.11 -25.74
C ARG A 14 -3.36 9.61 -26.71
N ARG A 15 -4.60 9.42 -26.25
CA ARG A 15 -5.70 8.97 -27.09
C ARG A 15 -6.12 10.00 -28.12
N LEU A 16 -6.32 11.26 -27.73
CA LEU A 16 -6.90 12.29 -28.60
C LEU A 16 -5.86 12.95 -29.51
N ASN A 17 -4.62 13.15 -29.05
CA ASN A 17 -3.62 13.89 -29.82
C ASN A 17 -2.59 12.99 -30.52
N PHE A 18 -2.40 11.76 -30.02
CA PHE A 18 -1.43 10.83 -30.59
C PHE A 18 -2.04 9.55 -31.12
N CYS A 19 -3.39 9.43 -31.10
CA CYS A 19 -4.13 8.24 -31.57
C CYS A 19 -3.60 6.90 -30.99
N GLN A 20 -3.05 6.96 -29.76
CA GLN A 20 -2.54 5.76 -29.10
C GLN A 20 -3.69 5.04 -28.40
N TRP A 21 -3.71 3.71 -28.52
CA TRP A 21 -4.59 2.89 -27.71
C TRP A 21 -4.18 3.00 -26.22
N VAL A 22 -5.09 3.47 -25.39
CA VAL A 22 -4.97 3.50 -23.94
C VAL A 22 -6.19 2.79 -23.36
N GLU A 23 -6.01 2.06 -22.27
CA GLU A 23 -7.11 1.42 -21.56
C GLU A 23 -8.17 2.47 -21.19
N SER A 24 -9.44 2.07 -21.18
CA SER A 24 -10.59 2.97 -21.10
C SER A 24 -10.73 3.74 -19.79
N SER A 25 -10.07 3.32 -18.72
CA SER A 25 -9.93 4.05 -17.46
C SER A 25 -8.62 4.81 -17.46
N ALA A 26 -8.67 6.13 -17.30
CA ALA A 26 -7.47 6.92 -17.07
C ALA A 26 -6.92 6.59 -15.67
N PRO A 27 -5.75 5.93 -15.54
CA PRO A 27 -5.17 5.69 -14.23
C PRO A 27 -4.89 7.04 -13.57
N TRP A 28 -5.13 7.12 -12.27
CA TRP A 28 -4.84 8.33 -11.49
C TRP A 28 -3.36 8.72 -11.57
N ILE A 29 -2.47 7.73 -11.45
CA ILE A 29 -1.02 7.94 -11.53
C ILE A 29 -0.54 7.64 -12.94
N GLY A 30 0.09 8.62 -13.61
CA GLY A 30 0.70 8.40 -14.92
C GLY A 30 1.87 7.41 -14.83
N GLN A 31 1.94 6.47 -15.76
CA GLN A 31 2.96 5.43 -15.79
C GLN A 31 4.39 5.98 -15.68
N ARG A 32 4.68 7.11 -16.30
CA ARG A 32 6.02 7.72 -16.25
C ARG A 32 6.38 8.19 -14.83
N ALA A 33 5.48 8.90 -14.15
CA ALA A 33 5.72 9.37 -12.77
C ALA A 33 5.94 8.19 -11.82
N TRP A 34 5.20 7.10 -12.02
CA TRP A 34 5.39 5.85 -11.28
C TRP A 34 6.78 5.25 -11.55
N MET A 35 7.17 5.06 -12.81
CA MET A 35 8.45 4.46 -13.18
C MET A 35 9.66 5.29 -12.74
N ASP A 36 9.55 6.62 -12.74
CA ASP A 36 10.61 7.52 -12.26
C ASP A 36 10.85 7.41 -10.74
N ALA A 37 9.88 6.84 -9.98
CA ALA A 37 9.94 6.64 -8.53
C ALA A 37 10.30 5.19 -8.12
N THR A 38 10.84 4.36 -9.01
CA THR A 38 11.07 2.93 -8.73
C THR A 38 12.11 2.67 -7.65
N GLY A 39 13.30 3.16 -7.72
CA GLY A 39 14.40 2.97 -6.74
C GLY A 39 14.45 1.57 -6.08
N VAL A 40 15.57 1.15 -5.56
CA VAL A 40 15.70 -0.11 -4.82
C VAL A 40 15.55 0.17 -3.32
N VAL A 41 14.64 -0.54 -2.66
CA VAL A 41 14.38 -0.40 -1.21
C VAL A 41 14.55 -1.79 -0.56
N PRO A 42 15.76 -2.17 -0.15
CA PRO A 42 15.94 -3.39 0.61
C PRO A 42 15.34 -3.22 2.02
N PRO A 43 14.71 -4.26 2.61
CA PRO A 43 14.06 -4.18 3.91
C PRO A 43 14.99 -3.69 5.03
N GLU A 44 16.28 -4.00 4.96
CA GLU A 44 17.30 -3.61 5.94
C GLU A 44 17.51 -2.09 5.97
N LEU A 45 17.16 -1.39 4.91
CA LEU A 45 17.30 0.06 4.81
C LEU A 45 16.46 0.80 5.85
N LEU A 46 15.35 0.22 6.28
CA LEU A 46 14.41 0.84 7.21
C LEU A 46 14.72 0.55 8.68
N VAL A 47 15.68 -0.34 8.98
CA VAL A 47 16.06 -0.68 10.34
C VAL A 47 16.60 0.55 11.09
N GLY A 48 16.00 0.86 12.25
CA GLY A 48 16.33 2.01 13.09
C GLY A 48 15.90 3.38 12.51
N ARG A 49 15.27 3.41 11.33
CA ARG A 49 14.82 4.65 10.72
C ARG A 49 13.44 5.07 11.20
N ARG A 50 13.21 6.38 11.17
CA ARG A 50 11.88 6.94 11.41
C ARG A 50 10.98 6.63 10.23
N CYS A 51 9.83 6.01 10.54
CA CYS A 51 8.86 5.59 9.56
C CYS A 51 7.44 5.99 9.96
N TRP A 52 6.61 6.18 8.95
CA TRP A 52 5.16 6.32 9.06
C TRP A 52 4.51 5.26 8.22
N ALA A 53 3.31 4.83 8.58
CA ALA A 53 2.61 3.81 7.81
C ALA A 53 1.15 4.15 7.57
N GLY A 54 0.59 3.56 6.51
CA GLY A 54 -0.84 3.42 6.30
C GLY A 54 -1.21 1.94 6.38
N LEU A 55 -2.27 1.63 7.11
CA LEU A 55 -2.80 0.28 7.30
C LEU A 55 -4.25 0.24 6.82
N ASP A 56 -4.52 -0.62 5.86
CA ASP A 56 -5.86 -0.94 5.37
C ASP A 56 -6.18 -2.40 5.67
N LEU A 57 -7.23 -2.62 6.45
CA LEU A 57 -7.60 -3.94 6.98
C LEU A 57 -8.82 -4.49 6.25
N SER A 58 -8.61 -5.56 5.51
CA SER A 58 -9.72 -6.40 5.04
C SER A 58 -10.18 -7.38 6.12
N SER A 59 -11.44 -7.79 6.05
CA SER A 59 -11.99 -8.83 6.94
C SER A 59 -12.10 -10.20 6.26
N THR A 60 -12.16 -10.24 4.93
CA THR A 60 -12.47 -11.48 4.21
C THR A 60 -11.51 -11.73 3.04
N THR A 61 -11.90 -11.37 1.83
CA THR A 61 -11.21 -11.79 0.59
C THR A 61 -10.40 -10.69 -0.08
N ASP A 62 -10.51 -9.45 0.39
CA ASP A 62 -9.75 -8.33 -0.16
C ASP A 62 -8.35 -8.26 0.46
N LEU A 63 -7.44 -7.55 -0.22
CA LEU A 63 -6.09 -7.33 0.28
C LEU A 63 -6.12 -6.56 1.60
N THR A 64 -5.42 -7.07 2.60
CA THR A 64 -4.95 -6.26 3.72
C THR A 64 -3.60 -5.68 3.33
N ALA A 65 -3.39 -4.40 3.55
CA ALA A 65 -2.18 -3.69 3.14
C ALA A 65 -1.59 -2.85 4.26
N LEU A 66 -0.28 -2.94 4.42
CA LEU A 66 0.52 -2.02 5.21
C LEU A 66 1.55 -1.38 4.29
N VAL A 67 1.60 -0.06 4.24
CA VAL A 67 2.62 0.65 3.46
C VAL A 67 3.43 1.52 4.41
N LEU A 68 4.69 1.17 4.58
CA LEU A 68 5.65 1.90 5.40
C LEU A 68 6.41 2.90 4.53
N VAL A 69 6.64 4.10 5.04
CA VAL A 69 7.41 5.15 4.36
C VAL A 69 8.41 5.75 5.34
N SER A 70 9.68 5.79 4.97
CA SER A 70 10.72 6.47 5.75
C SER A 70 10.71 7.99 5.53
N ASP A 71 11.42 8.71 6.37
CA ASP A 71 11.65 10.16 6.22
C ASP A 71 12.39 10.53 4.91
N ASP A 72 13.19 9.60 4.35
CA ASP A 72 13.87 9.77 3.05
C ASP A 72 13.01 9.37 1.84
N GLY A 73 11.77 8.93 2.07
CA GLY A 73 10.83 8.55 1.01
C GLY A 73 10.99 7.12 0.48
N ASP A 74 11.71 6.25 1.20
CA ASP A 74 11.77 4.82 0.89
C ASP A 74 10.46 4.15 1.31
N VAL A 75 9.80 3.46 0.37
CA VAL A 75 8.47 2.85 0.55
C VAL A 75 8.59 1.34 0.62
N MET A 76 8.09 0.75 1.68
CA MET A 76 8.04 -0.71 1.86
C MET A 76 6.59 -1.16 2.08
N PRO A 77 5.95 -1.74 1.07
CA PRO A 77 4.62 -2.29 1.19
C PRO A 77 4.67 -3.75 1.66
N THR A 78 3.66 -4.15 2.42
CA THR A 78 3.39 -5.55 2.79
C THR A 78 1.90 -5.82 2.59
N PHE A 79 1.58 -6.97 2.02
CA PHE A 79 0.20 -7.34 1.68
C PHE A 79 -0.12 -8.73 2.19
N TRP A 80 -1.39 -8.94 2.58
CA TRP A 80 -1.88 -10.24 3.03
C TRP A 80 -3.19 -10.61 2.37
N LEU A 81 -3.36 -11.90 2.10
CA LEU A 81 -4.60 -12.55 1.73
C LEU A 81 -4.79 -13.83 2.56
N PRO A 82 -6.02 -14.34 2.69
CA PRO A 82 -6.24 -15.69 3.22
C PRO A 82 -5.55 -16.73 2.34
N GLU A 83 -5.00 -17.78 2.95
CA GLU A 83 -4.32 -18.87 2.23
C GLU A 83 -5.33 -19.77 1.49
N GLU A 84 -6.44 -20.11 2.17
CA GLU A 84 -7.47 -20.94 1.56
C GLU A 84 -8.19 -20.17 0.45
N GLY A 85 -8.25 -20.77 -0.74
CA GLY A 85 -8.88 -20.17 -1.92
C GLY A 85 -7.99 -19.21 -2.72
N LEU A 86 -6.69 -19.06 -2.37
CA LEU A 86 -5.79 -18.14 -3.05
C LEU A 86 -5.65 -18.41 -4.56
N SER A 87 -5.54 -19.69 -4.95
CA SER A 87 -5.44 -20.08 -6.37
C SER A 87 -6.75 -19.86 -7.14
N GLU A 88 -7.90 -20.07 -6.50
CA GLU A 88 -9.22 -19.76 -7.06
C GLU A 88 -9.37 -18.25 -7.27
N LYS A 89 -8.97 -17.45 -6.28
CA LYS A 89 -8.96 -15.99 -6.35
C LYS A 89 -8.03 -15.49 -7.45
N SER A 90 -6.82 -16.06 -7.58
CA SER A 90 -5.88 -15.73 -8.66
C SER A 90 -6.52 -15.90 -10.04
N ARG A 91 -7.28 -17.00 -10.24
CA ARG A 91 -7.98 -17.27 -11.50
C ARG A 91 -9.17 -16.35 -11.73
N ALA A 92 -9.98 -16.13 -10.69
CA ALA A 92 -11.17 -15.28 -10.76
C ALA A 92 -10.82 -13.82 -11.07
N ASP A 93 -9.84 -13.26 -10.38
CA ASP A 93 -9.40 -11.87 -10.52
C ASP A 93 -8.44 -11.67 -11.71
N ARG A 94 -7.91 -12.76 -12.29
CA ARG A 94 -6.83 -12.76 -13.29
C ARG A 94 -5.57 -12.06 -12.81
N VAL A 95 -5.25 -12.23 -11.54
CA VAL A 95 -4.10 -11.65 -10.86
C VAL A 95 -3.25 -12.79 -10.26
N PRO A 96 -1.93 -12.82 -10.44
CA PRO A 96 -1.09 -13.94 -10.05
C PRO A 96 -0.73 -13.93 -8.55
N TYR A 97 -1.74 -13.92 -7.66
CA TYR A 97 -1.54 -13.87 -6.21
C TYR A 97 -0.73 -15.07 -5.70
N ASP A 98 -1.01 -16.27 -6.21
CA ASP A 98 -0.32 -17.51 -5.86
C ASP A 98 1.17 -17.49 -6.28
N TRP A 99 1.50 -16.84 -7.38
CA TRP A 99 2.88 -16.63 -7.79
C TRP A 99 3.57 -15.58 -6.92
N TRP A 100 2.91 -14.45 -6.62
CA TRP A 100 3.44 -13.42 -5.73
C TRP A 100 3.69 -13.92 -4.31
N GLN A 101 2.82 -14.81 -3.81
CA GLN A 101 3.01 -15.46 -2.53
C GLN A 101 4.29 -16.33 -2.53
N LYS A 102 4.52 -17.13 -3.58
CA LYS A 102 5.74 -17.95 -3.71
C LYS A 102 7.01 -17.13 -3.85
N GLN A 103 6.92 -15.92 -4.43
CA GLN A 103 8.04 -14.99 -4.57
C GLN A 103 8.25 -14.10 -3.33
N GLY A 104 7.39 -14.18 -2.32
CA GLY A 104 7.48 -13.36 -1.11
C GLY A 104 6.92 -11.94 -1.23
N PHE A 105 6.27 -11.59 -2.34
CA PHE A 105 5.62 -10.28 -2.52
C PHE A 105 4.24 -10.20 -1.85
N LEU A 106 3.64 -11.32 -1.53
CA LEU A 106 2.36 -11.43 -0.86
C LEU A 106 2.50 -12.43 0.28
N GLN A 107 2.02 -12.06 1.46
CA GLN A 107 1.93 -12.97 2.60
C GLN A 107 0.52 -13.57 2.67
N THR A 108 0.39 -14.72 3.34
CA THR A 108 -0.90 -15.32 3.59
C THR A 108 -1.12 -15.53 5.08
N THR A 109 -2.38 -15.46 5.49
CA THR A 109 -2.81 -15.91 6.81
C THR A 109 -3.59 -17.22 6.67
N PRO A 110 -3.54 -18.15 7.65
CA PRO A 110 -4.28 -19.41 7.59
C PRO A 110 -5.79 -19.19 7.46
N GLY A 111 -6.49 -20.16 6.86
CA GLY A 111 -7.95 -20.16 6.75
C GLY A 111 -8.48 -19.30 5.59
N ARG A 112 -9.79 -18.96 5.67
CA ARG A 112 -10.58 -18.31 4.60
C ARG A 112 -10.77 -16.80 4.82
N ALA A 113 -10.34 -16.30 5.96
CA ALA A 113 -10.41 -14.88 6.33
C ALA A 113 -9.05 -14.41 6.83
N ILE A 114 -8.85 -13.10 6.89
CA ILE A 114 -7.63 -12.53 7.45
C ILE A 114 -7.57 -12.80 8.95
N GLU A 115 -6.48 -13.42 9.40
CA GLU A 115 -6.18 -13.65 10.81
C GLU A 115 -5.33 -12.50 11.35
N TYR A 116 -5.95 -11.62 12.14
CA TYR A 116 -5.29 -10.39 12.63
C TYR A 116 -4.14 -10.63 13.60
N ASP A 117 -4.05 -11.79 14.24
CA ASP A 117 -2.90 -12.15 15.09
C ASP A 117 -1.60 -12.20 14.26
N TYR A 118 -1.66 -12.61 12.98
CA TYR A 118 -0.50 -12.58 12.07
C TYR A 118 -0.09 -11.15 11.72
N ILE A 119 -1.08 -10.27 11.51
CA ILE A 119 -0.82 -8.85 11.25
C ILE A 119 -0.20 -8.21 12.50
N ALA A 120 -0.74 -8.50 13.68
CA ALA A 120 -0.23 -7.98 14.95
C ALA A 120 1.22 -8.45 15.24
N ALA A 121 1.52 -9.72 14.97
CA ALA A 121 2.87 -10.25 15.11
C ALA A 121 3.87 -9.57 14.15
N TYR A 122 3.47 -9.34 12.89
CA TYR A 122 4.27 -8.60 11.93
C TYR A 122 4.51 -7.15 12.38
N LEU A 123 3.47 -6.47 12.87
CA LEU A 123 3.58 -5.11 13.39
C LEU A 123 4.49 -5.05 14.60
N ARG A 124 4.47 -6.06 15.49
CA ARG A 124 5.39 -6.14 16.64
C ARG A 124 6.85 -6.21 16.17
N ASP A 125 7.17 -7.12 15.25
CA ASP A 125 8.50 -7.23 14.67
C ASP A 125 8.93 -5.92 13.96
N LEU A 126 8.01 -5.23 13.32
CA LEU A 126 8.25 -3.93 12.69
C LEU A 126 8.60 -2.84 13.71
N PHE A 127 7.86 -2.75 14.81
CA PHE A 127 8.13 -1.79 15.89
C PHE A 127 9.45 -2.06 16.60
N ASP A 128 9.87 -3.33 16.70
CA ASP A 128 11.15 -3.72 17.28
C ASP A 128 12.34 -3.34 16.39
N ARG A 129 12.13 -3.29 15.06
CA ARG A 129 13.19 -3.00 14.09
C ARG A 129 13.24 -1.54 13.62
N CYS A 130 12.11 -0.85 13.57
CA CYS A 130 11.98 0.48 13.01
C CYS A 130 11.44 1.48 14.04
N ASP A 131 11.83 2.74 13.94
CA ASP A 131 11.22 3.82 14.72
C ASP A 131 9.90 4.25 14.09
N VAL A 132 8.84 3.45 14.30
CA VAL A 132 7.50 3.72 13.77
C VAL A 132 6.86 4.87 14.55
N ARG A 133 6.64 6.00 13.89
CA ARG A 133 6.13 7.23 14.49
C ARG A 133 4.62 7.29 14.55
N ALA A 134 3.96 6.83 13.49
CA ALA A 134 2.51 6.72 13.42
C ALA A 134 2.07 5.69 12.37
N ILE A 135 0.94 5.05 12.60
CA ILE A 135 0.23 4.21 11.63
C ILE A 135 -1.16 4.80 11.44
N ALA A 136 -1.42 5.37 10.25
CA ALA A 136 -2.75 5.82 9.88
C ALA A 136 -3.61 4.62 9.47
N PHE A 137 -4.84 4.51 9.97
CA PHE A 137 -5.75 3.40 9.67
C PHE A 137 -7.18 3.86 9.46
N ASP A 138 -7.97 3.06 8.71
CA ASP A 138 -9.42 3.20 8.69
C ASP A 138 -10.04 2.54 9.93
N ARG A 139 -10.93 3.25 10.62
CA ARG A 139 -11.59 2.80 11.86
C ARG A 139 -12.34 1.48 11.74
N TYR A 140 -12.68 1.04 10.53
CA TYR A 140 -13.67 0.00 10.29
C TYR A 140 -13.33 -1.35 10.96
N ASN A 141 -12.12 -1.86 10.78
CA ASN A 141 -11.68 -3.15 11.29
C ASN A 141 -10.73 -3.07 12.49
N MET A 142 -10.34 -1.87 12.92
CA MET A 142 -9.37 -1.69 14.03
C MET A 142 -9.86 -2.30 15.34
N LYS A 143 -11.16 -2.33 15.58
CA LYS A 143 -11.76 -2.99 16.76
C LYS A 143 -11.43 -4.50 16.86
N PHE A 144 -11.13 -5.15 15.75
CA PHE A 144 -10.73 -6.55 15.72
C PHE A 144 -9.20 -6.71 15.83
N LEU A 145 -8.42 -5.77 15.29
CA LEU A 145 -6.97 -5.79 15.38
C LEU A 145 -6.47 -5.40 16.77
N ARG A 146 -7.08 -4.41 17.44
CA ARG A 146 -6.61 -3.90 18.74
C ARG A 146 -6.39 -5.00 19.79
N PRO A 147 -7.30 -5.96 20.03
CA PRO A 147 -7.05 -7.05 20.97
C PRO A 147 -5.87 -7.96 20.57
N CYS A 148 -5.60 -8.08 19.26
CA CYS A 148 -4.46 -8.84 18.75
C CYS A 148 -3.15 -8.09 19.02
N LEU A 149 -3.12 -6.76 18.87
CA LEU A 149 -1.96 -5.93 19.22
C LEU A 149 -1.64 -6.03 20.72
N GLU A 150 -2.65 -5.94 21.58
CA GLU A 150 -2.48 -6.11 23.04
C GLU A 150 -1.90 -7.48 23.40
N ARG A 151 -2.39 -8.56 22.75
CA ARG A 151 -1.81 -9.91 22.90
C ARG A 151 -0.38 -10.03 22.37
N ALA A 152 -0.05 -9.26 21.32
CA ALA A 152 1.30 -9.19 20.76
C ALA A 152 2.27 -8.34 21.60
N GLY A 153 1.80 -7.77 22.73
CA GLY A 153 2.63 -7.05 23.69
C GLY A 153 2.78 -5.55 23.40
N PHE A 154 1.88 -4.95 22.63
CA PHE A 154 1.85 -3.50 22.47
C PHE A 154 1.36 -2.82 23.74
N ASP A 155 2.13 -1.85 24.24
CA ASP A 155 1.73 -1.02 25.37
C ASP A 155 0.85 0.17 24.92
N GLU A 156 0.28 0.89 25.88
CA GLU A 156 -0.60 2.05 25.59
C GLU A 156 0.12 3.13 24.79
N THR A 157 1.40 3.38 25.05
CA THR A 157 2.19 4.40 24.33
C THR A 157 2.40 4.03 22.87
N GLU A 158 2.58 2.74 22.59
CA GLU A 158 2.69 2.22 21.23
C GLU A 158 1.33 2.23 20.53
N LEU A 159 0.24 1.90 21.24
CA LEU A 159 -1.12 1.93 20.70
C LEU A 159 -1.58 3.35 20.36
N GLU A 160 -1.09 4.39 21.05
CA GLU A 160 -1.36 5.79 20.70
C GLU A 160 -0.77 6.21 19.34
N ARG A 161 0.21 5.45 18.81
CA ARG A 161 0.77 5.68 17.46
C ARG A 161 -0.17 5.23 16.34
N PHE A 162 -1.21 4.47 16.66
CA PHE A 162 -2.26 4.13 15.70
C PHE A 162 -3.28 5.26 15.64
N VAL A 163 -3.33 5.97 14.52
CA VAL A 163 -4.11 7.18 14.33
C VAL A 163 -5.23 6.95 13.33
N GLU A 164 -6.47 7.21 13.75
CA GLU A 164 -7.62 7.12 12.84
C GLU A 164 -7.49 8.13 11.70
N PHE A 165 -7.63 7.67 10.46
CA PHE A 165 -7.56 8.49 9.26
C PHE A 165 -8.85 8.34 8.44
N GLY A 166 -9.58 9.44 8.28
CA GLY A 166 -10.86 9.44 7.58
C GLY A 166 -10.71 9.19 6.08
N GLN A 167 -11.58 8.35 5.53
CA GLN A 167 -11.58 8.01 4.08
C GLN A 167 -12.36 9.01 3.21
N GLY A 168 -12.91 10.08 3.81
CA GLY A 168 -13.66 11.11 3.10
C GLY A 168 -12.75 12.12 2.37
N PHE A 169 -13.37 12.92 1.48
CA PHE A 169 -12.66 13.92 0.66
C PHE A 169 -11.81 14.90 1.46
N VAL A 170 -12.24 15.28 2.67
CA VAL A 170 -11.52 16.23 3.52
C VAL A 170 -10.14 15.70 3.92
N SER A 171 -10.05 14.43 4.27
CA SER A 171 -8.80 13.79 4.70
C SER A 171 -8.00 13.26 3.50
N MET A 172 -8.66 12.56 2.57
CA MET A 172 -7.98 11.89 1.45
C MET A 172 -7.44 12.88 0.40
N SER A 173 -8.16 13.95 0.07
CA SER A 173 -7.73 14.85 -1.01
C SER A 173 -6.37 15.52 -0.77
N PRO A 174 -6.04 16.01 0.46
CA PRO A 174 -4.71 16.52 0.74
C PRO A 174 -3.62 15.44 0.65
N ALA A 175 -3.91 14.23 1.18
CA ALA A 175 -2.95 13.11 1.16
C ALA A 175 -2.65 12.63 -0.28
N LEU A 176 -3.67 12.53 -1.12
CA LEU A 176 -3.52 12.17 -2.53
C LEU A 176 -2.71 13.22 -3.32
N ARG A 177 -2.95 14.51 -3.07
CA ARG A 177 -2.16 15.59 -3.69
C ARG A 177 -0.69 15.56 -3.27
N GLU A 178 -0.43 15.27 -1.99
CA GLU A 178 0.95 15.13 -1.50
C GLU A 178 1.62 13.91 -2.14
N LEU A 179 0.95 12.76 -2.22
CA LEU A 179 1.46 11.57 -2.90
C LEU A 179 1.79 11.86 -4.38
N GLU A 180 0.88 12.50 -5.11
CA GLU A 180 1.10 12.91 -6.50
C GLU A 180 2.31 13.84 -6.62
N THR A 181 2.43 14.83 -5.73
CA THR A 181 3.55 15.77 -5.70
C THR A 181 4.87 15.05 -5.46
N ARG A 182 4.93 14.11 -4.54
CA ARG A 182 6.13 13.33 -4.24
C ARG A 182 6.52 12.41 -5.39
N LEU A 183 5.56 11.79 -6.06
CA LEU A 183 5.81 10.98 -7.27
C LEU A 183 6.37 11.83 -8.41
N LEU A 184 5.77 13.00 -8.69
CA LEU A 184 6.25 13.91 -9.72
C LEU A 184 7.65 14.47 -9.45
N ARG A 185 8.03 14.59 -8.19
CA ARG A 185 9.37 15.02 -7.76
C ARG A 185 10.37 13.88 -7.64
N SER A 186 9.96 12.64 -7.91
CA SER A 186 10.77 11.43 -7.70
C SER A 186 11.38 11.36 -6.28
N SER A 187 10.62 11.86 -5.28
CA SER A 187 11.04 11.89 -3.87
C SER A 187 10.54 10.66 -3.09
N LEU A 188 9.92 9.69 -3.78
CA LEU A 188 9.59 8.37 -3.25
C LEU A 188 10.36 7.31 -4.03
N LYS A 189 10.65 6.19 -3.35
CA LYS A 189 11.26 5.00 -3.93
C LYS A 189 10.42 3.79 -3.50
N HIS A 190 9.64 3.24 -4.40
CA HIS A 190 8.70 2.17 -4.07
C HIS A 190 9.19 0.75 -4.45
N GLY A 191 10.44 0.60 -4.88
CA GLY A 191 11.07 -0.69 -5.14
C GLY A 191 10.44 -1.51 -6.27
N ASN A 192 9.51 -0.95 -7.02
CA ASN A 192 8.76 -1.62 -8.08
C ASN A 192 8.05 -2.89 -7.60
N HIS A 193 7.46 -2.85 -6.39
CA HIS A 193 6.75 -3.98 -5.79
C HIS A 193 5.49 -4.33 -6.61
N PRO A 194 5.35 -5.59 -7.12
CA PRO A 194 4.35 -5.91 -8.13
C PRO A 194 2.89 -5.78 -7.64
N VAL A 195 2.61 -6.08 -6.37
CA VAL A 195 1.28 -5.89 -5.79
C VAL A 195 0.96 -4.41 -5.66
N LEU A 196 1.91 -3.58 -5.20
CA LEU A 196 1.73 -2.14 -5.12
C LEU A 196 1.53 -1.51 -6.50
N GLU A 197 2.28 -1.97 -7.51
CA GLU A 197 2.12 -1.53 -8.89
C GLU A 197 0.73 -1.86 -9.43
N MET A 198 0.22 -3.07 -9.17
CA MET A 198 -1.16 -3.44 -9.52
C MET A 198 -2.18 -2.50 -8.86
N CYS A 199 -2.05 -2.23 -7.56
CA CYS A 199 -2.95 -1.31 -6.86
C CYS A 199 -2.89 0.10 -7.46
N ALA A 200 -1.70 0.62 -7.76
CA ALA A 200 -1.53 1.94 -8.36
C ALA A 200 -2.13 2.04 -9.77
N LYS A 201 -2.00 0.99 -10.59
CA LYS A 201 -2.60 0.93 -11.94
C LYS A 201 -4.12 0.86 -11.92
N ASN A 202 -4.70 0.25 -10.90
CA ASN A 202 -6.15 0.10 -10.73
C ASN A 202 -6.79 1.31 -10.02
N ALA A 203 -5.99 2.22 -9.46
CA ALA A 203 -6.51 3.45 -8.86
C ALA A 203 -7.01 4.39 -9.97
N THR A 204 -8.30 4.75 -9.91
CA THR A 204 -8.98 5.65 -10.84
C THR A 204 -9.52 6.88 -10.11
N VAL A 205 -9.69 7.98 -10.84
CA VAL A 205 -10.29 9.24 -10.35
C VAL A 205 -11.67 9.42 -10.92
#